data_449b3d4197aca7c83efe935f339bd571
#
_entry.id   449b3d4197aca7c83efe935f339bd571
#
_cell.length_a   1.000
_cell.length_b   1.000
_cell.length_c   1.000
_cell.angle_alpha   90.00
_cell.angle_beta   90.00
_cell.angle_gamma   90.00
#
_symmetry.space_group_name_H-M   'P 1'
#
loop_
_entity.id
_entity.type
_entity.pdbx_description
1 polymer ?
#
loop_
_entity_poly.entity_id
_entity_poly.type
_entity_poly.pdbx_seq_one_letter_code
_entity_poly.pdbx_strand_id
1 'polypeptide(L)'
;EIAVVMAHIDTVFPDLEPMPMREENGRLYCPGVGDDTANVAGMLILMDRMRRLGLRPNGGVLFVCNSCEEGLGNLKGCKAIMRDSAPRVKAFLSLDDQSTHVCARAVGSARYRITADTRGGHSFADFGARSAIEVLSRLTCALYRQALPRAAGSVTTYNVGMISGGTSINAI
;
A
#
# COMPACT_ATOMS: atom_id res chain seq x y z
N GLU A 1 -5.78 -25.23 14.28
CA GLU A 1 -5.26 -23.87 14.39
C GLU A 1 -3.98 -23.75 13.55
N ILE A 2 -3.76 -22.59 12.92
CA ILE A 2 -2.58 -22.33 12.10
C ILE A 2 -1.94 -20.97 12.48
N ALA A 3 -0.63 -20.87 12.28
CA ALA A 3 0.04 -19.59 12.17
C ALA A 3 0.17 -19.24 10.68
N VAL A 4 -0.07 -17.99 10.31
CA VAL A 4 0.20 -17.46 8.97
C VAL A 4 1.48 -16.65 9.04
N VAL A 5 2.39 -16.93 8.11
CA VAL A 5 3.60 -16.12 7.87
C VAL A 5 3.51 -15.64 6.42
N MET A 6 3.48 -14.35 6.24
CA MET A 6 3.20 -13.73 4.95
C MET A 6 4.27 -12.69 4.61
N ALA A 7 4.63 -12.63 3.34
CA ALA A 7 5.42 -11.55 2.75
C ALA A 7 4.80 -11.21 1.39
N HIS A 8 4.84 -9.95 0.98
CA HIS A 8 4.24 -9.57 -0.30
C HIS A 8 5.24 -9.64 -1.46
N ILE A 9 4.73 -9.79 -2.68
CA ILE A 9 5.51 -9.95 -3.90
C ILE A 9 5.23 -8.87 -4.94
N ASP A 10 4.31 -7.98 -4.68
CA ASP A 10 4.06 -6.81 -5.51
C ASP A 10 4.94 -5.63 -5.07
N THR A 11 5.03 -4.62 -5.91
CA THR A 11 5.83 -3.42 -5.70
C THR A 11 5.03 -2.17 -6.07
N VAL A 12 5.48 -1.01 -5.63
CA VAL A 12 4.92 0.30 -6.05
C VAL A 12 5.25 0.68 -7.50
N PHE A 13 6.12 -0.07 -8.16
CA PHE A 13 6.58 0.23 -9.51
C PHE A 13 5.63 -0.37 -10.55
N PRO A 14 5.00 0.45 -11.42
CA PRO A 14 4.03 -0.03 -12.39
C PRO A 14 4.64 -0.63 -13.66
N ASP A 15 5.97 -0.54 -13.79
CA ASP A 15 6.67 -0.99 -14.99
C ASP A 15 6.62 -2.50 -15.15
N LEU A 16 6.32 -2.95 -16.36
CA LEU A 16 6.29 -4.37 -16.72
C LEU A 16 7.61 -4.83 -17.37
N GLU A 17 8.52 -3.90 -17.62
CA GLU A 17 9.82 -4.21 -18.17
C GLU A 17 10.72 -4.84 -17.10
N PRO A 18 11.61 -5.77 -17.50
CA PRO A 18 12.55 -6.36 -16.56
C PRO A 18 13.42 -5.28 -15.90
N MET A 19 13.43 -5.27 -14.59
CA MET A 19 14.23 -4.35 -13.81
C MET A 19 15.56 -5.04 -13.46
N PRO A 20 16.70 -4.62 -14.03
CA PRO A 20 17.97 -5.28 -13.80
C PRO A 20 18.44 -5.10 -12.36
N MET A 21 18.79 -6.21 -11.73
CA MET A 21 19.43 -6.19 -10.43
C MET A 21 20.90 -5.84 -10.59
N ARG A 22 21.39 -4.92 -9.75
CA ARG A 22 22.79 -4.52 -9.65
C ARG A 22 23.32 -4.87 -8.27
N GLU A 23 24.51 -5.47 -8.24
CA GLU A 23 25.25 -5.67 -7.00
C GLU A 23 26.44 -4.73 -6.95
N GLU A 24 26.58 -4.03 -5.84
CA GLU A 24 27.68 -3.09 -5.61
C GLU A 24 28.01 -2.99 -4.12
N ASN A 25 29.29 -3.15 -3.77
CA ASN A 25 29.77 -3.05 -2.38
C ASN A 25 29.00 -3.98 -1.39
N GLY A 26 28.63 -5.18 -1.83
CA GLY A 26 27.88 -6.14 -1.04
C GLY A 26 26.42 -5.78 -0.81
N ARG A 27 25.88 -4.86 -1.60
CA ARG A 27 24.47 -4.48 -1.59
C ARG A 27 23.81 -4.79 -2.92
N LEU A 28 22.57 -5.22 -2.85
CA LEU A 28 21.71 -5.46 -4.01
C LEU A 28 20.82 -4.23 -4.23
N TYR A 29 20.72 -3.80 -5.48
CA TYR A 29 19.89 -2.68 -5.92
C TYR A 29 18.95 -3.16 -7.01
N CYS A 30 17.67 -3.14 -6.72
CA CYS A 30 16.59 -3.40 -7.66
C CYS A 30 15.30 -2.89 -7.03
N PRO A 31 14.34 -2.35 -7.79
CA PRO A 31 13.01 -2.08 -7.28
C PRO A 31 12.41 -3.31 -6.60
N GLY A 32 11.86 -3.16 -5.40
CA GLY A 32 11.28 -4.26 -4.63
C GLY A 32 12.26 -5.23 -3.98
N VAL A 33 13.60 -5.02 -4.10
CA VAL A 33 14.59 -5.94 -3.50
C VAL A 33 14.56 -5.91 -1.98
N GLY A 34 14.30 -4.76 -1.38
CA GLY A 34 14.15 -4.60 0.07
C GLY A 34 12.71 -4.81 0.51
N ASP A 35 11.82 -4.17 -0.19
CA ASP A 35 10.38 -4.15 0.03
C ASP A 35 9.68 -4.85 -1.15
N ASP A 36 9.31 -6.13 -1.07
CA ASP A 36 9.43 -6.99 0.12
C ASP A 36 10.19 -8.30 -0.18
N THR A 37 10.92 -8.35 -1.30
CA THR A 37 11.65 -9.57 -1.75
C THR A 37 12.64 -10.09 -0.71
N ALA A 38 13.26 -9.21 0.08
CA ALA A 38 14.16 -9.62 1.15
C ALA A 38 13.45 -10.47 2.20
N ASN A 39 12.23 -10.08 2.58
CA ASN A 39 11.42 -10.84 3.53
C ASN A 39 10.86 -12.12 2.92
N VAL A 40 10.52 -12.12 1.62
CA VAL A 40 10.19 -13.36 0.89
C VAL A 40 11.36 -14.34 0.96
N ALA A 41 12.58 -13.89 0.70
CA ALA A 41 13.78 -14.74 0.81
C ALA A 41 13.98 -15.26 2.24
N GLY A 42 13.81 -14.39 3.25
CA GLY A 42 13.84 -14.76 4.65
C GLY A 42 12.81 -15.83 5.04
N MET A 43 11.59 -15.68 4.52
CA MET A 43 10.51 -16.66 4.69
C MET A 43 10.88 -18.03 4.07
N LEU A 44 11.44 -18.04 2.88
CA LEU A 44 11.91 -19.27 2.23
C LEU A 44 13.03 -19.95 3.01
N ILE A 45 13.97 -19.17 3.54
CA ILE A 45 15.04 -19.68 4.42
C ILE A 45 14.45 -20.30 5.69
N LEU A 46 13.46 -19.64 6.30
CA LEU A 46 12.75 -20.17 7.47
C LEU A 46 12.09 -21.52 7.15
N MET A 47 11.40 -21.62 6.02
CA MET A 47 10.78 -22.88 5.57
C MET A 47 11.81 -24.01 5.42
N ASP A 48 12.94 -23.73 4.76
CA ASP A 48 14.00 -24.73 4.60
C ASP A 48 14.63 -25.15 5.92
N ARG A 49 14.86 -24.20 6.83
CA ARG A 49 15.36 -24.47 8.18
C ARG A 49 14.40 -25.33 8.99
N MET A 50 13.11 -25.01 8.99
CA MET A 50 12.09 -25.82 9.66
C MET A 50 12.10 -27.26 9.12
N ARG A 51 12.14 -27.41 7.79
CA ARG A 51 12.20 -28.71 7.13
C ARG A 51 13.45 -29.51 7.57
N ARG A 52 14.64 -28.90 7.50
CA ARG A 52 15.93 -29.56 7.84
C ARG A 52 16.01 -29.96 9.30
N LEU A 53 15.45 -29.17 10.20
CA LEU A 53 15.45 -29.43 11.63
C LEU A 53 14.28 -30.31 12.08
N GLY A 54 13.41 -30.73 11.16
CA GLY A 54 12.24 -31.56 11.47
C GLY A 54 11.23 -30.85 12.37
N LEU A 55 11.23 -29.50 12.40
CA LEU A 55 10.33 -28.73 13.25
C LEU A 55 8.90 -28.89 12.75
N ARG A 56 8.04 -29.38 13.61
CA ARG A 56 6.60 -29.53 13.34
C ARG A 56 5.81 -28.86 14.46
N PRO A 57 5.38 -27.60 14.26
CA PRO A 57 4.55 -26.90 15.22
C PRO A 57 3.24 -27.65 15.50
N ASN A 58 2.75 -27.58 16.73
CA ASN A 58 1.40 -28.04 17.06
C ASN A 58 0.38 -27.16 16.33
N GLY A 59 -0.23 -27.66 15.33
CA GLY A 59 -1.00 -26.91 14.34
C GLY A 59 -0.23 -26.84 13.02
N GLY A 60 -0.62 -25.98 12.13
CA GLY A 60 0.06 -25.76 10.85
C GLY A 60 0.74 -24.39 10.80
N VAL A 61 1.70 -24.25 9.89
CA VAL A 61 2.19 -22.95 9.44
C VAL A 61 1.83 -22.78 7.98
N LEU A 62 1.08 -21.74 7.65
CA LEU A 62 0.78 -21.34 6.29
C LEU A 62 1.73 -20.24 5.88
N PHE A 63 2.63 -20.56 4.97
CA PHE A 63 3.51 -19.56 4.36
C PHE A 63 2.85 -19.01 3.09
N VAL A 64 2.81 -17.70 2.97
CA VAL A 64 2.07 -17.02 1.90
C VAL A 64 2.92 -15.94 1.25
N CYS A 65 3.08 -16.03 -0.06
CA CYS A 65 3.47 -14.91 -0.89
C CYS A 65 2.18 -14.27 -1.40
N ASN A 66 1.84 -13.09 -0.90
CA ASN A 66 0.62 -12.38 -1.33
C ASN A 66 0.93 -11.25 -2.29
N SER A 67 -0.13 -10.67 -2.85
CA SER A 67 -0.06 -9.47 -3.69
C SER A 67 -1.13 -8.47 -3.28
N CYS A 68 -1.09 -7.30 -3.89
CA CYS A 68 -1.98 -6.18 -3.57
C CYS A 68 -1.79 -5.64 -2.14
N GLU A 69 -0.56 -5.71 -1.62
CA GLU A 69 -0.16 -4.97 -0.43
C GLU A 69 0.00 -3.50 -0.79
N GLU A 70 0.73 -3.23 -1.83
CA GLU A 70 1.17 -1.93 -2.27
C GLU A 70 0.09 -1.05 -2.91
N GLY A 71 0.29 0.24 -2.85
CA GLY A 71 -0.44 1.26 -3.60
C GLY A 71 -1.96 1.18 -3.42
N LEU A 72 -2.68 0.94 -4.50
CA LEU A 72 -4.14 0.81 -4.51
C LEU A 72 -4.62 -0.64 -4.27
N GLY A 73 -3.72 -1.56 -3.98
CA GLY A 73 -4.03 -2.96 -3.70
C GLY A 73 -4.95 -3.15 -2.50
N ASN A 74 -4.87 -2.25 -1.52
CA ASN A 74 -5.75 -2.21 -0.35
C ASN A 74 -5.77 -3.54 0.42
N LEU A 75 -4.62 -4.19 0.52
CA LEU A 75 -4.42 -5.46 1.23
C LEU A 75 -5.37 -6.58 0.74
N LYS A 76 -5.69 -6.63 -0.56
CA LYS A 76 -6.64 -7.62 -1.11
C LYS A 76 -6.20 -9.05 -0.84
N GLY A 77 -4.89 -9.34 -0.98
CA GLY A 77 -4.33 -10.65 -0.72
C GLY A 77 -4.50 -11.07 0.74
N CYS A 78 -4.12 -10.20 1.67
CA CYS A 78 -4.28 -10.43 3.10
C CYS A 78 -5.77 -10.62 3.49
N LYS A 79 -6.66 -9.78 2.97
CA LYS A 79 -8.11 -9.89 3.20
C LYS A 79 -8.68 -11.21 2.68
N ALA A 80 -8.20 -11.71 1.54
CA ALA A 80 -8.60 -13.00 1.01
C ALA A 80 -8.18 -14.15 1.94
N ILE A 81 -6.93 -14.15 2.38
CA ILE A 81 -6.42 -15.15 3.33
C ILE A 81 -7.27 -15.17 4.60
N MET A 82 -7.56 -14.00 5.17
CA MET A 82 -8.35 -13.91 6.39
C MET A 82 -9.81 -14.31 6.18
N ARG A 83 -10.42 -13.92 5.06
CA ARG A 83 -11.78 -14.38 4.73
C ARG A 83 -11.89 -15.91 4.69
N ASP A 84 -10.89 -16.56 4.10
CA ASP A 84 -10.92 -18.00 3.85
C ASP A 84 -10.40 -18.82 5.04
N SER A 85 -9.65 -18.24 5.94
CA SER A 85 -8.91 -18.95 6.98
C SER A 85 -9.09 -18.41 8.41
N ALA A 86 -9.76 -17.27 8.62
CA ALA A 86 -9.82 -16.60 9.92
C ALA A 86 -10.19 -17.51 11.10
N PRO A 87 -11.16 -18.43 11.02
CA PRO A 87 -11.51 -19.29 12.14
C PRO A 87 -10.38 -20.24 12.59
N ARG A 88 -9.40 -20.46 11.72
CA ARG A 88 -8.26 -21.35 11.97
C ARG A 88 -7.00 -20.59 12.37
N VAL A 89 -6.93 -19.30 12.09
CA VAL A 89 -5.73 -18.47 12.29
C VAL A 89 -5.61 -18.11 13.77
N LYS A 90 -4.55 -18.60 14.40
CA LYS A 90 -4.19 -18.27 15.77
C LYS A 90 -3.21 -17.11 15.84
N ALA A 91 -2.30 -17.02 14.88
CA ALA A 91 -1.33 -15.95 14.76
C ALA A 91 -1.17 -15.57 13.29
N PHE A 92 -1.03 -14.29 13.02
CA PHE A 92 -0.74 -13.75 11.69
C PHE A 92 0.49 -12.84 11.79
N LEU A 93 1.54 -13.21 11.08
CA LEU A 93 2.79 -12.44 10.97
C LEU A 93 2.92 -11.96 9.54
N SER A 94 2.89 -10.66 9.33
CA SER A 94 3.31 -10.03 8.08
C SER A 94 4.77 -9.64 8.25
N LEU A 95 5.59 -10.20 7.39
CA LEU A 95 6.98 -9.79 7.27
C LEU A 95 6.98 -8.63 6.28
N ASP A 96 7.49 -7.49 6.72
CA ASP A 96 7.52 -6.27 5.96
C ASP A 96 8.52 -5.33 6.63
N ASP A 97 9.14 -4.43 5.87
CA ASP A 97 10.20 -3.58 6.38
C ASP A 97 11.44 -4.36 6.87
N GLN A 98 12.52 -3.65 7.10
CA GLN A 98 13.82 -4.19 7.57
C GLN A 98 14.01 -4.02 9.07
N SER A 99 12.96 -3.89 9.82
CA SER A 99 13.06 -3.50 11.19
C SER A 99 13.36 -4.69 12.12
N THR A 100 14.10 -4.40 13.17
CA THR A 100 14.30 -5.30 14.29
C THR A 100 13.12 -5.25 15.29
N HIS A 101 12.04 -4.58 14.93
CA HIS A 101 10.88 -4.42 15.81
C HIS A 101 9.69 -5.26 15.35
N VAL A 102 8.78 -5.48 16.26
CA VAL A 102 7.48 -6.07 15.98
C VAL A 102 6.42 -4.98 16.14
N CYS A 103 5.76 -4.64 15.05
CA CYS A 103 4.63 -3.72 15.07
C CYS A 103 3.35 -4.48 15.44
N ALA A 104 2.89 -4.31 16.68
CA ALA A 104 1.66 -4.93 17.16
C ALA A 104 0.43 -4.02 17.07
N ARG A 105 0.57 -2.82 16.53
CA ARG A 105 -0.52 -1.86 16.32
C ARG A 105 -0.39 -1.24 14.94
N ALA A 106 -1.49 -1.11 14.25
CA ALA A 106 -1.58 -0.46 12.96
C ALA A 106 -2.61 0.67 12.97
N VAL A 107 -2.47 1.61 12.06
CA VAL A 107 -3.46 2.65 11.79
C VAL A 107 -4.44 2.17 10.73
N GLY A 108 -5.70 2.59 10.82
CA GLY A 108 -6.66 2.39 9.75
C GLY A 108 -6.38 3.33 8.58
N SER A 109 -6.77 2.93 7.37
CA SER A 109 -6.66 3.75 6.16
C SER A 109 -8.01 3.82 5.46
N ALA A 110 -8.43 5.04 5.08
CA ALA A 110 -9.58 5.27 4.23
C ALA A 110 -9.13 6.08 3.01
N ARG A 111 -9.50 5.63 1.83
CA ARG A 111 -9.11 6.26 0.56
C ARG A 111 -10.35 6.71 -0.18
N TYR A 112 -10.34 7.95 -0.62
CA TYR A 112 -11.44 8.59 -1.32
C TYR A 112 -11.01 9.10 -2.68
N ARG A 113 -11.86 8.94 -3.66
CA ARG A 113 -11.77 9.64 -4.94
C ARG A 113 -12.86 10.69 -4.98
N ILE A 114 -12.47 11.93 -5.22
CA ILE A 114 -13.38 13.06 -5.37
C ILE A 114 -13.27 13.53 -6.81
N THR A 115 -14.40 13.62 -7.50
CA THR A 115 -14.49 14.12 -8.87
C THR A 115 -15.33 15.39 -8.90
N ALA A 116 -14.93 16.31 -9.76
CA ALA A 116 -15.71 17.49 -10.10
C ALA A 116 -15.88 17.55 -11.61
N ASP A 117 -17.12 17.59 -12.05
CA ASP A 117 -17.47 17.73 -13.45
C ASP A 117 -18.20 19.07 -13.64
N THR A 118 -17.84 19.80 -14.69
CA THR A 118 -18.45 21.07 -15.04
C THR A 118 -18.81 21.08 -16.53
N ARG A 119 -19.68 22.00 -16.92
CA ARG A 119 -20.05 22.15 -18.32
C ARG A 119 -18.87 22.46 -19.23
N GLY A 120 -17.80 23.06 -18.64
CA GLY A 120 -16.68 23.56 -19.41
C GLY A 120 -17.02 24.83 -20.19
N GLY A 121 -16.12 25.24 -21.08
CA GLY A 121 -16.28 26.42 -21.92
C GLY A 121 -14.92 26.95 -22.41
N HIS A 122 -14.97 27.97 -23.23
CA HIS A 122 -13.77 28.67 -23.70
C HIS A 122 -13.33 29.71 -22.68
N SER A 123 -12.07 29.74 -22.30
CA SER A 123 -11.54 30.56 -21.21
C SER A 123 -11.80 32.07 -21.33
N PHE A 124 -11.93 32.58 -22.55
CA PHE A 124 -12.28 33.98 -22.81
C PHE A 124 -13.79 34.17 -23.03
N ALA A 125 -14.43 33.35 -23.90
CA ALA A 125 -15.83 33.54 -24.25
C ALA A 125 -16.78 33.21 -23.09
N ASP A 126 -16.44 32.22 -22.27
CA ASP A 126 -17.26 31.78 -21.15
C ASP A 126 -16.59 32.18 -19.80
N PHE A 127 -15.82 33.27 -19.79
CA PHE A 127 -15.14 33.72 -18.58
C PHE A 127 -16.13 33.92 -17.41
N GLY A 128 -15.81 33.31 -16.26
CA GLY A 128 -16.69 33.29 -15.09
C GLY A 128 -17.51 32.02 -14.94
N ALA A 129 -17.51 31.12 -15.95
CA ALA A 129 -18.05 29.78 -15.75
C ALA A 129 -17.24 28.99 -14.75
N ARG A 130 -17.85 27.98 -14.12
CA ARG A 130 -17.14 27.14 -13.12
C ARG A 130 -16.13 26.24 -13.80
N SER A 131 -14.91 26.28 -13.29
CA SER A 131 -13.85 25.35 -13.63
C SER A 131 -13.79 24.18 -12.64
N ALA A 132 -13.75 22.95 -13.15
CA ALA A 132 -13.57 21.75 -12.34
C ALA A 132 -12.24 21.78 -11.58
N ILE A 133 -11.20 22.30 -12.22
CA ILE A 133 -9.87 22.46 -11.58
C ILE A 133 -9.94 23.45 -10.42
N GLU A 134 -10.64 24.58 -10.61
CA GLU A 134 -10.84 25.55 -9.53
C GLU A 134 -11.59 24.94 -8.34
N VAL A 135 -12.66 24.21 -8.59
CA VAL A 135 -13.44 23.54 -7.54
C VAL A 135 -12.59 22.58 -6.73
N LEU A 136 -11.83 21.70 -7.39
CA LEU A 136 -10.94 20.75 -6.71
C LEU A 136 -9.78 21.44 -5.98
N SER A 137 -9.25 22.52 -6.54
CA SER A 137 -8.19 23.30 -5.89
C SER A 137 -8.68 23.95 -4.61
N ARG A 138 -9.86 24.55 -4.63
CA ARG A 138 -10.49 25.13 -3.42
C ARG A 138 -10.81 24.08 -2.37
N LEU A 139 -11.31 22.92 -2.81
CA LEU A 139 -11.58 21.80 -1.91
C LEU A 139 -10.29 21.29 -1.25
N THR A 140 -9.22 21.14 -2.03
CA THR A 140 -7.91 20.75 -1.52
C THR A 140 -7.39 21.75 -0.48
N CYS A 141 -7.47 23.06 -0.79
CA CYS A 141 -7.09 24.10 0.17
C CYS A 141 -7.96 24.07 1.44
N ALA A 142 -9.26 23.82 1.31
CA ALA A 142 -10.16 23.71 2.45
C ALA A 142 -9.84 22.49 3.31
N LEU A 143 -9.53 21.34 2.69
CA LEU A 143 -9.12 20.14 3.38
C LEU A 143 -7.87 20.39 4.24
N TYR A 144 -6.84 21.00 3.66
CA TYR A 144 -5.58 21.25 4.39
C TYR A 144 -5.68 22.32 5.49
N ARG A 145 -6.83 23.00 5.59
CA ARG A 145 -7.13 23.92 6.71
C ARG A 145 -7.88 23.24 7.86
N GLN A 146 -8.33 21.99 7.68
CA GLN A 146 -9.05 21.30 8.73
C GLN A 146 -8.14 20.96 9.90
N ALA A 147 -8.63 21.20 11.10
CA ALA A 147 -7.97 20.69 12.29
C ALA A 147 -8.18 19.18 12.40
N LEU A 148 -7.09 18.46 12.60
CA LEU A 148 -7.16 17.01 12.78
C LEU A 148 -7.62 16.67 14.20
N PRO A 149 -8.48 15.64 14.36
CA PRO A 149 -8.79 15.12 15.68
C PRO A 149 -7.52 14.61 16.35
N ARG A 150 -7.35 14.96 17.61
CA ARG A 150 -6.25 14.51 18.45
C ARG A 150 -6.82 13.70 19.61
N ALA A 151 -6.48 12.44 19.68
CA ALA A 151 -6.78 11.60 20.82
C ALA A 151 -5.48 11.05 21.41
N ALA A 152 -5.44 10.83 22.71
CA ALA A 152 -4.27 10.29 23.37
C ALA A 152 -3.92 8.92 22.79
N GLY A 153 -2.67 8.75 22.34
CA GLY A 153 -2.18 7.51 21.76
C GLY A 153 -2.65 7.20 20.33
N SER A 154 -3.29 8.17 19.65
CA SER A 154 -3.63 8.03 18.24
C SER A 154 -3.08 9.18 17.40
N VAL A 155 -2.70 8.87 16.16
CA VAL A 155 -2.26 9.85 15.18
C VAL A 155 -3.17 9.74 13.97
N THR A 156 -3.84 10.85 13.63
CA THR A 156 -4.62 10.96 12.40
C THR A 156 -3.84 11.79 11.40
N THR A 157 -3.71 11.28 10.20
CA THR A 157 -3.07 11.98 9.07
C THR A 157 -3.98 11.97 7.86
N TYR A 158 -3.73 12.85 6.91
CA TYR A 158 -4.35 12.82 5.59
C TYR A 158 -3.41 13.38 4.54
N ASN A 159 -3.65 13.00 3.31
CA ASN A 159 -2.89 13.49 2.16
C ASN A 159 -3.77 13.50 0.90
N VAL A 160 -3.56 14.46 0.02
CA VAL A 160 -4.00 14.44 -1.36
C VAL A 160 -2.83 13.92 -2.19
N GLY A 161 -2.80 12.62 -2.42
CA GLY A 161 -1.67 11.95 -3.07
C GLY A 161 -1.69 12.03 -4.59
N MET A 162 -2.86 12.26 -5.19
CA MET A 162 -3.01 12.34 -6.65
C MET A 162 -4.03 13.42 -7.02
N ILE A 163 -3.76 14.14 -8.09
CA ILE A 163 -4.69 15.05 -8.74
C ILE A 163 -4.50 14.93 -10.25
N SER A 164 -5.59 14.92 -11.00
CA SER A 164 -5.56 14.88 -12.46
C SER A 164 -6.78 15.57 -13.03
N GLY A 165 -6.68 16.10 -14.22
CA GLY A 165 -7.81 16.75 -14.91
C GLY A 165 -7.35 17.81 -15.91
N GLY A 166 -8.35 18.41 -16.55
CA GLY A 166 -8.15 19.37 -17.64
C GLY A 166 -8.23 18.72 -19.02
N THR A 167 -8.49 19.55 -20.03
CA THR A 167 -8.60 19.12 -21.44
C THR A 167 -7.66 19.91 -22.35
N SER A 168 -7.60 21.24 -22.20
CA SER A 168 -6.70 22.10 -22.95
C SER A 168 -6.42 23.41 -22.21
N ILE A 169 -5.39 24.15 -22.66
CA ILE A 169 -4.93 25.40 -22.01
C ILE A 169 -6.04 26.46 -21.98
N ASN A 170 -6.88 26.51 -22.99
CA ASN A 170 -7.95 27.51 -23.13
C ASN A 170 -9.35 26.97 -22.83
N ALA A 171 -9.44 25.84 -22.16
CA ALA A 171 -10.70 25.30 -21.65
C ALA A 171 -10.88 25.64 -20.15
N ILE A 172 -12.16 25.84 -19.79
CA ILE A 172 -12.58 25.97 -18.39
C ILE A 172 -12.88 24.60 -17.81
#